data_e850f2a61a9d7a31795e3a9e8b03d3a8
#
_entry.id   e850f2a61a9d7a31795e3a9e8b03d3a8
#
_cell.length_a   1.000
_cell.length_b   1.000
_cell.length_c   1.000
_cell.angle_alpha   90.00
_cell.angle_beta   90.00
_cell.angle_gamma   90.00
#
_symmetry.space_group_name_H-M   'P 1'
#
loop_
_entity.id
_entity.type
_entity.pdbx_description
1 polymer ?
#
loop_
_entity_poly.entity_id
_entity_poly.type
_entity_poly.pdbx_seq_one_letter_code
_entity_poly.pdbx_strand_id
1 'polypeptide(L)'
;MKTRHDLFPPFFALVILTLLCTVLIPLGLSAQDWKTALTPRQWSFPRDHGSHGEYRTEWWYFTGNLTDNEGKRYGYQLTFFRYGLAAEAKIPANPWSVRDIYLAHFALTDASNGTFHFRDRASRKGPGLAGAGRDAMDVHVLNWSANMKDGKIDLEAAHDGMELSLSLAPAKPLVLHGRQGLSRKGPEPGQASYYYSFTDLRTRGTLKTPGMKGPVAVRGISWFDQEFGSNQLSPGQEGWDWFALHLGDGRDLMVYYLRKKDGTLEKESSGTLAEPDGTSRHLTLSDMQTTVLAHWKSTRTAGRYPAGWRIRIPTAGIDVTIRPLVADQELVNTVSTGITYWEGAVDGKGTSKGKEVAVEGYVELTGYAGTLGGVF
;
A
#
# COMPACT_ATOMS: atom_id res chain seq x y z
N MET A 1 -47.61 67.11 -44.21
CA MET A 1 -47.24 68.34 -43.48
C MET A 1 -46.72 68.01 -42.12
N LYS A 2 -45.44 68.29 -41.96
CA LYS A 2 -44.68 68.64 -40.73
C LYS A 2 -45.09 67.98 -39.40
N THR A 3 -44.24 67.10 -38.86
CA THR A 3 -43.12 67.25 -37.93
C THR A 3 -43.52 67.37 -36.45
N ARG A 4 -43.04 66.50 -35.61
CA ARG A 4 -41.96 66.77 -34.65
C ARG A 4 -41.53 65.55 -33.87
N HIS A 5 -40.25 65.37 -33.87
CA HIS A 5 -39.49 64.58 -32.93
C HIS A 5 -39.57 65.16 -31.52
N ASP A 6 -39.52 64.34 -30.49
CA ASP A 6 -38.86 64.71 -29.25
C ASP A 6 -38.12 63.50 -28.69
N LEU A 7 -36.81 63.70 -28.56
CA LEU A 7 -35.79 62.86 -27.99
C LEU A 7 -35.96 62.75 -26.46
N PHE A 8 -35.81 61.54 -25.94
CA PHE A 8 -35.34 61.34 -24.56
C PHE A 8 -33.93 60.71 -24.57
N PRO A 9 -33.04 61.21 -23.74
CA PRO A 9 -31.62 60.83 -23.81
C PRO A 9 -31.31 59.48 -23.14
N PRO A 10 -30.31 58.77 -23.63
CA PRO A 10 -29.94 57.46 -23.12
C PRO A 10 -28.93 57.57 -21.95
N PHE A 11 -29.32 58.10 -20.80
CA PHE A 11 -28.43 58.25 -19.66
C PHE A 11 -28.79 57.43 -18.44
N PHE A 12 -29.92 56.67 -18.45
CA PHE A 12 -30.35 55.88 -17.30
C PHE A 12 -30.12 54.39 -17.41
N ALA A 13 -29.62 53.88 -18.55
CA ALA A 13 -29.34 52.45 -18.73
C ALA A 13 -27.89 52.03 -18.38
N LEU A 14 -27.02 52.98 -18.06
CA LEU A 14 -25.57 52.69 -17.83
C LEU A 14 -25.19 52.61 -16.36
N VAL A 15 -26.06 52.91 -15.41
CA VAL A 15 -25.74 52.90 -13.98
C VAL A 15 -26.17 51.60 -13.28
N ILE A 16 -27.05 50.81 -13.88
CA ILE A 16 -27.51 49.53 -13.28
C ILE A 16 -26.59 48.35 -13.69
N LEU A 17 -25.83 48.49 -14.77
CA LEU A 17 -24.94 47.40 -15.24
C LEU A 17 -23.52 47.42 -14.58
N THR A 18 -23.18 48.48 -13.87
CA THR A 18 -21.89 48.61 -13.19
C THR A 18 -21.93 48.21 -11.71
N LEU A 19 -23.08 47.95 -11.13
CA LEU A 19 -23.21 47.49 -9.73
C LEU A 19 -23.38 45.96 -9.56
N LEU A 20 -23.46 45.19 -10.65
CA LEU A 20 -23.55 43.73 -10.61
C LEU A 20 -22.24 42.99 -10.88
N CYS A 21 -21.13 43.71 -11.10
CA CYS A 21 -19.83 43.11 -11.41
C CYS A 21 -18.81 43.14 -10.27
N THR A 22 -19.19 43.52 -9.05
CA THR A 22 -18.21 43.62 -7.95
C THR A 22 -18.47 42.70 -6.76
N VAL A 23 -19.22 41.62 -6.91
CA VAL A 23 -19.27 40.54 -5.90
C VAL A 23 -19.14 39.17 -6.57
N LEU A 24 -18.21 39.01 -7.48
CA LEU A 24 -17.51 37.77 -7.71
C LEU A 24 -16.23 37.86 -6.89
N ILE A 25 -16.38 37.76 -5.56
CA ILE A 25 -15.31 37.21 -4.74
C ILE A 25 -15.07 35.85 -5.34
N PRO A 26 -13.88 35.53 -5.89
CA PRO A 26 -13.53 34.17 -6.10
C PRO A 26 -13.60 33.55 -4.69
N LEU A 27 -14.63 32.78 -4.41
CA LEU A 27 -14.53 31.73 -3.44
C LEU A 27 -13.35 30.92 -3.94
N GLY A 28 -12.15 31.30 -3.47
CA GLY A 28 -10.99 30.47 -3.60
C GLY A 28 -11.43 29.11 -3.11
N LEU A 29 -11.53 28.15 -4.01
CA LEU A 29 -11.54 26.75 -3.68
C LEU A 29 -10.27 26.58 -2.86
N SER A 30 -10.38 26.79 -1.54
CA SER A 30 -9.33 26.47 -0.59
C SER A 30 -8.96 25.04 -0.90
N ALA A 31 -7.72 24.86 -1.34
CA ALA A 31 -7.17 23.55 -1.56
C ALA A 31 -7.55 22.67 -0.35
N GLN A 32 -7.93 21.46 -0.61
CA GLN A 32 -8.37 20.51 0.39
C GLN A 32 -7.21 20.30 1.37
N ASP A 33 -7.33 20.82 2.60
CA ASP A 33 -6.23 20.83 3.57
C ASP A 33 -6.11 19.48 4.25
N TRP A 34 -5.52 18.52 3.52
CA TRP A 34 -5.07 17.27 4.12
C TRP A 34 -3.82 17.53 4.95
N LYS A 35 -3.73 16.88 6.11
CA LYS A 35 -2.48 16.87 6.88
C LYS A 35 -1.37 16.21 6.06
N THR A 36 -0.17 16.75 6.19
CA THR A 36 1.06 16.21 5.61
C THR A 36 1.99 15.67 6.69
N ALA A 37 2.72 14.60 6.38
CA ALA A 37 3.71 14.04 7.27
C ALA A 37 5.00 14.88 7.19
N LEU A 38 5.21 15.78 8.16
CA LEU A 38 6.34 16.74 8.19
C LEU A 38 7.40 16.38 9.24
N THR A 39 6.96 15.89 10.39
CA THR A 39 7.81 15.59 11.55
C THR A 39 7.43 14.24 12.15
N PRO A 40 8.32 13.57 12.88
CA PRO A 40 7.93 12.40 13.67
C PRO A 40 6.73 12.69 14.55
N ARG A 41 5.85 11.70 14.70
CA ARG A 41 4.66 11.79 15.55
C ARG A 41 4.82 10.97 16.83
N GLN A 42 4.01 11.28 17.82
CA GLN A 42 3.81 10.36 18.94
C GLN A 42 2.82 9.27 18.49
N TRP A 43 3.21 8.02 18.69
CA TRP A 43 2.38 6.86 18.40
C TRP A 43 1.62 6.44 19.65
N SER A 44 0.39 6.02 19.45
CA SER A 44 -0.50 5.54 20.52
C SER A 44 -1.21 4.28 20.07
N PHE A 45 -0.71 3.12 20.47
CA PHE A 45 -1.35 1.85 20.16
C PHE A 45 -2.25 1.40 21.32
N PRO A 46 -3.43 0.79 21.01
CA PRO A 46 -3.89 0.28 19.70
C PRO A 46 -4.54 1.33 18.77
N ARG A 47 -4.72 2.56 19.20
CA ARG A 47 -5.41 3.60 18.44
C ARG A 47 -4.81 3.80 17.03
N ASP A 48 -3.50 3.83 16.91
CA ASP A 48 -2.82 4.05 15.63
C ASP A 48 -2.74 2.80 14.75
N HIS A 49 -3.44 1.72 15.11
CA HIS A 49 -3.82 0.65 14.17
C HIS A 49 -5.13 0.97 13.42
N GLY A 50 -5.89 1.95 13.89
CA GLY A 50 -7.11 2.43 13.26
C GLY A 50 -6.84 3.41 12.12
N SER A 51 -7.92 4.01 11.60
CA SER A 51 -7.84 4.93 10.46
C SER A 51 -7.42 6.35 10.86
N HIS A 52 -6.68 6.99 9.95
CA HIS A 52 -6.16 8.36 10.06
C HIS A 52 -6.82 9.26 9.01
N GLY A 53 -8.11 9.52 9.19
CA GLY A 53 -8.95 10.24 8.23
C GLY A 53 -8.55 11.68 7.93
N GLU A 54 -7.59 12.25 8.65
CA GLU A 54 -6.98 13.55 8.39
C GLU A 54 -5.92 13.51 7.28
N TYR A 55 -5.43 12.32 6.89
CA TYR A 55 -4.55 12.11 5.74
C TYR A 55 -5.35 11.59 4.54
N ARG A 56 -4.85 11.86 3.34
CA ARG A 56 -5.56 11.56 2.09
C ARG A 56 -5.58 10.07 1.78
N THR A 57 -4.46 9.38 1.96
CA THR A 57 -4.28 7.97 1.62
C THR A 57 -3.81 7.18 2.82
N GLU A 58 -4.25 5.94 2.92
CA GLU A 58 -3.87 5.01 3.96
C GLU A 58 -4.08 3.60 3.46
N TRP A 59 -3.20 2.65 3.87
CA TRP A 59 -3.38 1.24 3.62
C TRP A 59 -3.00 0.36 4.80
N TRP A 60 -3.66 -0.77 4.88
CA TRP A 60 -3.38 -1.92 5.72
C TRP A 60 -3.03 -3.06 4.78
N TYR A 61 -1.77 -3.44 4.75
CA TYR A 61 -1.20 -4.37 3.80
C TYR A 61 -0.70 -5.61 4.52
N PHE A 62 -1.19 -6.79 4.10
CA PHE A 62 -0.82 -8.07 4.66
C PHE A 62 -0.32 -8.98 3.57
N THR A 63 0.84 -9.60 3.80
CA THR A 63 1.39 -10.66 2.94
C THR A 63 1.96 -11.78 3.79
N GLY A 64 2.09 -12.97 3.20
CA GLY A 64 2.73 -14.06 3.93
C GLY A 64 3.01 -15.28 3.08
N ASN A 65 3.91 -16.09 3.63
CA ASN A 65 4.28 -17.41 3.12
C ASN A 65 3.70 -18.47 4.04
N LEU A 66 2.91 -19.37 3.47
CA LEU A 66 2.16 -20.39 4.19
C LEU A 66 2.50 -21.79 3.68
N THR A 67 2.36 -22.76 4.56
CA THR A 67 2.55 -24.19 4.22
C THR A 67 1.41 -25.01 4.84
N ASP A 68 0.85 -25.95 4.08
CA ASP A 68 -0.14 -26.89 4.59
C ASP A 68 0.51 -28.08 5.29
N ASN A 69 -0.32 -29.01 5.78
CA ASN A 69 0.16 -30.20 6.48
C ASN A 69 0.86 -31.23 5.56
N GLU A 70 0.70 -31.10 4.24
CA GLU A 70 1.38 -31.93 3.23
C GLU A 70 2.70 -31.29 2.75
N GLY A 71 3.05 -30.10 3.26
CA GLY A 71 4.26 -29.37 2.85
C GLY A 71 4.10 -28.54 1.57
N LYS A 72 2.89 -28.43 1.04
CA LYS A 72 2.61 -27.54 -0.10
C LYS A 72 2.69 -26.09 0.33
N ARG A 73 3.27 -25.26 -0.52
CA ARG A 73 3.58 -23.86 -0.23
C ARG A 73 2.61 -22.94 -0.94
N TYR A 74 2.19 -21.90 -0.21
CA TYR A 74 1.28 -20.86 -0.68
C TYR A 74 1.82 -19.48 -0.33
N GLY A 75 1.46 -18.49 -1.15
CA GLY A 75 1.58 -17.08 -0.81
C GLY A 75 0.20 -16.44 -0.72
N TYR A 76 0.06 -15.39 0.08
CA TYR A 76 -1.14 -14.57 0.07
C TYR A 76 -0.80 -13.09 0.18
N GLN A 77 -1.67 -12.26 -0.39
CA GLN A 77 -1.74 -10.82 -0.18
C GLN A 77 -3.19 -10.47 0.09
N LEU A 78 -3.42 -9.64 1.13
CA LEU A 78 -4.69 -9.00 1.42
C LEU A 78 -4.40 -7.55 1.81
N THR A 79 -4.85 -6.60 0.99
CA THR A 79 -4.59 -5.18 1.21
C THR A 79 -5.90 -4.40 1.20
N PHE A 80 -6.04 -3.48 2.14
CA PHE A 80 -7.11 -2.50 2.18
C PHE A 80 -6.51 -1.12 2.00
N PHE A 81 -7.11 -0.33 1.11
CA PHE A 81 -6.73 1.05 0.87
C PHE A 81 -7.89 1.97 1.23
N ARG A 82 -7.59 3.09 1.86
CA ARG A 82 -8.52 4.21 2.02
C ARG A 82 -8.00 5.40 1.23
N TYR A 83 -8.87 5.95 0.41
CA TYR A 83 -8.61 7.17 -0.34
C TYR A 83 -9.65 8.23 0.02
N GLY A 84 -9.19 9.34 0.60
CA GLY A 84 -10.04 10.48 0.94
C GLY A 84 -10.34 11.34 -0.27
N LEU A 85 -11.62 11.53 -0.57
CA LEU A 85 -12.11 12.42 -1.61
C LEU A 85 -12.21 13.87 -1.13
N ALA A 86 -12.50 14.04 0.16
CA ALA A 86 -12.63 15.34 0.78
C ALA A 86 -12.15 15.31 2.23
N ALA A 87 -11.44 16.36 2.67
CA ALA A 87 -11.01 16.49 4.06
C ALA A 87 -12.21 16.58 5.02
N GLU A 88 -12.08 16.02 6.22
CA GLU A 88 -13.20 15.81 7.17
C GLU A 88 -13.99 17.08 7.47
N ALA A 89 -13.34 18.21 7.54
CA ALA A 89 -13.97 19.51 7.87
C ALA A 89 -14.93 20.05 6.79
N LYS A 90 -14.98 19.45 5.60
CA LYS A 90 -15.68 20.00 4.44
C LYS A 90 -16.92 19.23 4.01
N ILE A 91 -17.26 18.14 4.69
CA ILE A 91 -18.41 17.31 4.30
C ILE A 91 -19.49 17.38 5.36
N PRO A 92 -20.75 17.67 4.98
CA PRO A 92 -21.87 17.56 5.89
C PRO A 92 -21.92 16.15 6.52
N ALA A 93 -22.11 16.07 7.82
CA ALA A 93 -22.28 14.81 8.54
C ALA A 93 -23.62 14.17 8.19
N ASN A 94 -23.64 13.49 7.01
CA ASN A 94 -24.81 12.73 6.62
C ASN A 94 -24.35 11.35 6.12
N PRO A 95 -25.12 10.27 6.39
CA PRO A 95 -24.74 8.90 6.04
C PRO A 95 -24.51 8.64 4.55
N TRP A 96 -25.04 9.51 3.69
CA TRP A 96 -24.96 9.40 2.24
C TRP A 96 -23.77 10.16 1.63
N SER A 97 -23.10 11.01 2.41
CA SER A 97 -21.93 11.76 1.94
C SER A 97 -20.76 10.81 1.69
N VAL A 98 -20.24 10.83 0.47
CA VAL A 98 -19.06 10.02 0.10
C VAL A 98 -17.81 10.81 0.45
N ARG A 99 -17.20 10.48 1.59
CA ARG A 99 -15.94 11.08 2.02
C ARG A 99 -14.73 10.25 1.64
N ASP A 100 -14.85 8.95 1.80
CA ASP A 100 -13.76 8.01 1.58
C ASP A 100 -14.23 6.92 0.60
N ILE A 101 -13.31 6.51 -0.27
CA ILE A 101 -13.41 5.28 -1.05
C ILE A 101 -12.45 4.27 -0.42
N TYR A 102 -12.90 3.04 -0.31
CA TYR A 102 -12.11 1.90 0.11
C TYR A 102 -11.93 0.95 -1.06
N LEU A 103 -10.71 0.49 -1.23
CA LEU A 103 -10.33 -0.51 -2.23
C LEU A 103 -9.75 -1.70 -1.48
N ALA A 104 -9.86 -2.90 -2.03
CA ALA A 104 -9.20 -4.06 -1.45
C ALA A 104 -8.70 -4.99 -2.56
N HIS A 105 -7.52 -5.54 -2.34
CA HIS A 105 -6.86 -6.52 -3.19
C HIS A 105 -6.68 -7.82 -2.42
N PHE A 106 -7.01 -8.93 -3.07
CA PHE A 106 -6.85 -10.27 -2.52
C PHE A 106 -6.19 -11.18 -3.54
N ALA A 107 -5.03 -11.72 -3.21
CA ALA A 107 -4.31 -12.65 -4.05
C ALA A 107 -3.89 -13.90 -3.28
N LEU A 108 -3.90 -15.03 -3.99
CA LEU A 108 -3.37 -16.31 -3.54
C LEU A 108 -2.42 -16.90 -4.58
N THR A 109 -1.24 -17.29 -4.14
CA THR A 109 -0.26 -18.03 -4.92
C THR A 109 -0.28 -19.49 -4.47
N ASP A 110 -0.48 -20.42 -5.38
CA ASP A 110 -0.26 -21.86 -5.15
C ASP A 110 1.04 -22.27 -5.85
N ALA A 111 2.11 -22.36 -5.08
CA ALA A 111 3.43 -22.69 -5.62
C ALA A 111 3.52 -24.11 -6.15
N SER A 112 2.74 -25.04 -5.60
CA SER A 112 2.75 -26.45 -6.01
C SER A 112 2.11 -26.66 -7.37
N ASN A 113 1.07 -25.88 -7.69
CA ASN A 113 0.38 -25.92 -8.97
C ASN A 113 0.88 -24.84 -9.96
N GLY A 114 1.78 -23.94 -9.51
CA GLY A 114 2.29 -22.84 -10.34
C GLY A 114 1.20 -21.82 -10.72
N THR A 115 0.18 -21.62 -9.87
CA THR A 115 -0.96 -20.74 -10.17
C THR A 115 -1.00 -19.53 -9.26
N PHE A 116 -1.52 -18.45 -9.81
CA PHE A 116 -1.78 -17.20 -9.12
C PHE A 116 -3.21 -16.75 -9.38
N HIS A 117 -3.90 -16.39 -8.32
CA HIS A 117 -5.29 -15.94 -8.37
C HIS A 117 -5.41 -14.58 -7.71
N PHE A 118 -6.08 -13.65 -8.36
CA PHE A 118 -6.25 -12.29 -7.89
C PHE A 118 -7.69 -11.81 -8.06
N ARG A 119 -8.17 -11.05 -7.08
CA ARG A 119 -9.43 -10.31 -7.11
C ARG A 119 -9.25 -8.94 -6.47
N ASP A 120 -9.96 -7.95 -7.00
CA ASP A 120 -10.03 -6.60 -6.45
C ASP A 120 -11.46 -6.16 -6.20
N ARG A 121 -11.63 -5.22 -5.29
CA ARG A 121 -12.91 -4.63 -4.92
C ARG A 121 -12.78 -3.15 -4.67
N ALA A 122 -13.88 -2.43 -4.91
CA ALA A 122 -14.01 -1.02 -4.58
C ALA A 122 -15.37 -0.77 -3.94
N SER A 123 -15.41 0.05 -2.91
CA SER A 123 -16.66 0.52 -2.31
C SER A 123 -16.49 1.89 -1.68
N ARG A 124 -17.57 2.67 -1.66
CA ARG A 124 -17.60 3.88 -0.86
C ARG A 124 -17.74 3.55 0.61
N LYS A 125 -17.25 4.42 1.49
CA LYS A 125 -17.60 4.37 2.91
C LYS A 125 -19.14 4.45 3.06
N GLY A 126 -19.69 3.57 3.86
CA GLY A 126 -21.12 3.55 4.13
C GLY A 126 -21.55 2.35 4.96
N PRO A 127 -22.78 2.35 5.49
CA PRO A 127 -23.27 1.26 6.34
C PRO A 127 -23.15 -0.09 5.65
N GLY A 128 -22.40 -1.01 6.27
CA GLY A 128 -22.23 -2.38 5.79
C GLY A 128 -21.48 -2.57 4.47
N LEU A 129 -20.93 -1.50 3.86
CA LEU A 129 -20.23 -1.59 2.58
C LEU A 129 -18.71 -1.58 2.76
N ALA A 130 -18.17 -0.50 3.32
CA ALA A 130 -16.76 -0.40 3.62
C ALA A 130 -16.52 0.62 4.73
N GLY A 131 -15.42 0.43 5.45
CA GLY A 131 -15.03 1.34 6.52
C GLY A 131 -13.76 0.90 7.23
N ALA A 132 -13.28 1.79 8.10
CA ALA A 132 -12.24 1.45 9.06
C ALA A 132 -12.54 2.14 10.40
N GLY A 133 -12.29 1.41 11.48
CA GLY A 133 -12.34 1.90 12.87
C GLY A 133 -11.30 2.99 13.11
N ARG A 134 -11.54 3.86 14.11
CA ARG A 134 -10.60 4.94 14.47
C ARG A 134 -9.68 4.58 15.64
N ASP A 135 -10.13 3.68 16.51
CA ASP A 135 -9.48 3.43 17.79
C ASP A 135 -8.69 2.11 17.82
N ALA A 136 -8.89 1.28 16.82
CA ALA A 136 -8.20 0.00 16.62
C ALA A 136 -8.28 -0.42 15.16
N MET A 137 -7.50 -1.42 14.77
CA MET A 137 -7.62 -2.05 13.45
C MET A 137 -8.97 -2.77 13.36
N ASP A 138 -9.83 -2.26 12.50
CA ASP A 138 -11.11 -2.81 12.11
C ASP A 138 -11.43 -2.27 10.73
N VAL A 139 -10.89 -2.88 9.69
CA VAL A 139 -11.08 -2.44 8.31
C VAL A 139 -11.80 -3.51 7.51
N HIS A 140 -12.75 -3.09 6.67
CA HIS A 140 -13.47 -4.00 5.81
C HIS A 140 -13.85 -3.36 4.47
N VAL A 141 -13.95 -4.21 3.45
CA VAL A 141 -14.59 -3.92 2.15
C VAL A 141 -15.49 -5.10 1.81
N LEU A 142 -16.81 -4.88 1.94
CA LEU A 142 -17.84 -5.91 1.87
C LEU A 142 -17.55 -7.01 2.93
N ASN A 143 -17.37 -8.27 2.50
CA ASN A 143 -17.06 -9.40 3.37
C ASN A 143 -15.56 -9.71 3.50
N TRP A 144 -14.67 -8.83 3.05
CA TRP A 144 -13.24 -8.93 3.35
C TRP A 144 -12.91 -8.02 4.52
N SER A 145 -12.14 -8.51 5.48
CA SER A 145 -11.84 -7.76 6.69
C SER A 145 -10.48 -8.08 7.29
N ALA A 146 -9.96 -7.12 8.03
CA ALA A 146 -8.86 -7.30 8.98
C ALA A 146 -9.24 -6.66 10.29
N ASN A 147 -9.18 -7.43 11.38
CA ASN A 147 -9.61 -7.00 12.70
C ASN A 147 -8.59 -7.40 13.76
N MET A 148 -8.20 -6.46 14.62
CA MET A 148 -7.28 -6.75 15.72
C MET A 148 -8.05 -6.86 17.03
N LYS A 149 -7.93 -8.01 17.68
CA LYS A 149 -8.50 -8.29 19.00
C LYS A 149 -7.49 -9.02 19.87
N ASP A 150 -7.35 -8.60 21.12
CA ASP A 150 -6.46 -9.23 22.10
C ASP A 150 -5.01 -9.40 21.59
N GLY A 151 -4.53 -8.40 20.82
CA GLY A 151 -3.18 -8.39 20.23
C GLY A 151 -2.98 -9.33 19.05
N LYS A 152 -4.02 -9.97 18.53
CA LYS A 152 -3.99 -10.81 17.31
C LYS A 152 -4.78 -10.13 16.21
N ILE A 153 -4.40 -10.41 14.97
CA ILE A 153 -5.09 -9.91 13.79
C ILE A 153 -5.77 -11.09 13.10
N ASP A 154 -7.08 -10.97 12.92
CA ASP A 154 -7.85 -11.94 12.14
C ASP A 154 -8.13 -11.36 10.75
N LEU A 155 -7.86 -12.15 9.71
CA LEU A 155 -8.08 -11.83 8.31
C LEU A 155 -9.14 -12.76 7.73
N GLU A 156 -10.12 -12.17 7.05
CA GLU A 156 -11.18 -12.91 6.35
C GLU A 156 -11.33 -12.35 4.93
N ALA A 157 -11.28 -13.24 3.93
CA ALA A 157 -11.58 -12.90 2.55
C ALA A 157 -12.13 -14.10 1.79
N ALA A 158 -13.19 -13.90 1.01
CA ALA A 158 -13.74 -14.93 0.14
C ALA A 158 -14.30 -14.34 -1.15
N HIS A 159 -13.95 -14.93 -2.30
CA HIS A 159 -14.45 -14.55 -3.62
C HIS A 159 -14.13 -15.62 -4.67
N ASP A 160 -15.12 -16.05 -5.46
CA ASP A 160 -14.96 -16.93 -6.63
C ASP A 160 -14.07 -18.16 -6.38
N GLY A 161 -14.34 -18.89 -5.29
CA GLY A 161 -13.59 -20.10 -4.96
C GLY A 161 -12.23 -19.84 -4.30
N MET A 162 -11.84 -18.61 -4.09
CA MET A 162 -10.75 -18.20 -3.20
C MET A 162 -11.30 -17.97 -1.80
N GLU A 163 -10.67 -18.53 -0.78
CA GLU A 163 -11.03 -18.30 0.63
C GLU A 163 -9.77 -18.17 1.46
N LEU A 164 -9.78 -17.25 2.42
CA LEU A 164 -8.71 -17.00 3.39
C LEU A 164 -9.35 -16.71 4.74
N SER A 165 -8.98 -17.45 5.76
CA SER A 165 -9.33 -17.21 7.15
C SER A 165 -8.10 -17.46 8.00
N LEU A 166 -7.45 -16.40 8.46
CA LEU A 166 -6.16 -16.47 9.15
C LEU A 166 -6.19 -15.70 10.46
N SER A 167 -5.49 -16.24 11.46
CA SER A 167 -5.18 -15.54 12.71
C SER A 167 -3.66 -15.34 12.80
N LEU A 168 -3.25 -14.08 12.97
CA LEU A 168 -1.87 -13.61 12.96
C LEU A 168 -1.51 -13.10 14.35
N ALA A 169 -0.40 -13.59 14.91
CA ALA A 169 0.10 -13.19 16.23
C ALA A 169 1.48 -12.56 16.10
N PRO A 170 1.69 -11.29 16.53
CA PRO A 170 3.00 -10.67 16.54
C PRO A 170 4.01 -11.49 17.35
N ALA A 171 5.15 -11.83 16.73
CA ALA A 171 6.26 -12.53 17.39
C ALA A 171 7.38 -11.56 17.77
N LYS A 172 7.35 -10.34 17.26
CA LYS A 172 8.28 -9.26 17.56
C LYS A 172 7.52 -7.97 17.83
N PRO A 173 8.11 -6.99 18.54
CA PRO A 173 7.59 -5.64 18.61
C PRO A 173 7.41 -5.02 17.22
N LEU A 174 6.48 -4.09 17.08
CA LEU A 174 6.32 -3.33 15.85
C LEU A 174 7.58 -2.49 15.54
N VAL A 175 7.82 -2.27 14.26
CA VAL A 175 8.96 -1.51 13.73
C VAL A 175 8.46 -0.21 13.13
N LEU A 176 9.02 0.92 13.56
CA LEU A 176 8.77 2.24 12.99
C LEU A 176 9.81 2.52 11.88
N HIS A 177 9.36 2.70 10.64
CA HIS A 177 10.27 2.95 9.51
C HIS A 177 10.74 4.41 9.44
N GLY A 178 11.88 4.63 8.79
CA GLY A 178 12.47 5.95 8.66
C GLY A 178 12.89 6.57 10.01
N ARG A 179 12.56 7.84 10.22
CA ARG A 179 12.84 8.53 11.49
C ARG A 179 11.63 8.45 12.40
N GLN A 180 11.60 7.48 13.32
CA GLN A 180 10.50 7.26 14.27
C GLN A 180 9.12 7.16 13.58
N GLY A 181 9.07 6.43 12.46
CA GLY A 181 7.85 6.25 11.67
C GLY A 181 7.62 7.30 10.59
N LEU A 182 8.42 8.36 10.50
CA LEU A 182 8.39 9.29 9.38
C LEU A 182 9.27 8.77 8.24
N SER A 183 8.65 8.21 7.22
CA SER A 183 9.29 7.66 6.02
C SER A 183 9.25 8.65 4.88
N ARG A 184 10.40 9.24 4.54
CA ARG A 184 10.51 10.18 3.42
C ARG A 184 10.44 9.42 2.09
N LYS A 185 9.75 10.04 1.11
CA LYS A 185 9.58 9.49 -0.24
C LYS A 185 10.13 10.43 -1.33
N GLY A 186 10.52 11.64 -0.96
CA GLY A 186 11.07 12.63 -1.88
C GLY A 186 11.79 13.76 -1.15
N PRO A 187 12.44 14.67 -1.91
CA PRO A 187 13.30 15.71 -1.37
C PRO A 187 12.53 16.80 -0.62
N GLU A 188 11.28 17.10 -1.01
CA GLU A 188 10.54 18.21 -0.49
C GLU A 188 9.86 17.92 0.86
N PRO A 189 9.66 18.92 1.73
CA PRO A 189 8.88 18.76 2.95
C PRO A 189 7.48 18.23 2.64
N GLY A 190 7.04 17.24 3.42
CA GLY A 190 5.72 16.62 3.25
C GLY A 190 5.64 15.51 2.20
N GLN A 191 6.68 15.30 1.41
CA GLN A 191 6.83 14.09 0.58
C GLN A 191 7.27 12.92 1.47
N ALA A 192 6.36 12.50 2.31
CA ALA A 192 6.59 11.48 3.33
C ALA A 192 5.27 10.84 3.76
N SER A 193 5.37 9.72 4.40
CA SER A 193 4.28 9.02 5.07
C SER A 193 4.64 8.70 6.51
N TYR A 194 3.65 8.33 7.31
CA TYR A 194 3.84 7.62 8.56
C TYR A 194 3.72 6.14 8.27
N TYR A 195 4.73 5.37 8.66
CA TYR A 195 4.89 3.99 8.24
C TYR A 195 5.45 3.12 9.37
N TYR A 196 4.73 2.04 9.69
CA TYR A 196 5.19 1.03 10.62
C TYR A 196 4.78 -0.37 10.15
N SER A 197 5.43 -1.39 10.71
CA SER A 197 5.22 -2.80 10.39
C SER A 197 5.19 -3.69 11.61
N PHE A 198 4.43 -4.79 11.52
CA PHE A 198 4.76 -6.02 12.22
C PHE A 198 5.52 -6.91 11.23
N THR A 199 6.80 -7.08 11.47
CA THR A 199 7.69 -7.79 10.53
C THR A 199 7.63 -9.32 10.67
N ASP A 200 7.20 -9.85 11.81
CA ASP A 200 7.05 -11.28 12.08
C ASP A 200 5.70 -11.54 12.75
N LEU A 201 4.76 -12.04 11.97
CA LEU A 201 3.43 -12.45 12.43
C LEU A 201 3.30 -13.97 12.27
N ARG A 202 3.27 -14.71 13.39
CA ARG A 202 3.02 -16.15 13.38
C ARG A 202 1.58 -16.41 12.96
N THR A 203 1.43 -17.07 11.84
CA THR A 203 0.17 -17.20 11.12
C THR A 203 -0.33 -18.63 11.11
N ARG A 204 -1.62 -18.79 11.33
CA ARG A 204 -2.35 -20.07 11.22
C ARG A 204 -3.78 -19.82 10.76
N GLY A 205 -4.38 -20.79 10.12
CA GLY A 205 -5.76 -20.72 9.67
C GLY A 205 -6.04 -21.68 8.53
N THR A 206 -6.86 -21.22 7.59
CA THR A 206 -7.22 -22.00 6.41
C THR A 206 -7.17 -21.14 5.15
N LEU A 207 -6.88 -21.75 4.02
CA LEU A 207 -7.03 -21.16 2.71
C LEU A 207 -7.63 -22.16 1.72
N LYS A 208 -8.20 -21.61 0.64
CA LYS A 208 -8.66 -22.37 -0.52
C LYS A 208 -8.34 -21.59 -1.78
N THR A 209 -7.75 -22.26 -2.77
CA THR A 209 -7.60 -21.73 -4.13
C THR A 209 -8.66 -22.33 -5.06
N PRO A 210 -9.01 -21.66 -6.17
CA PRO A 210 -9.90 -22.23 -7.16
C PRO A 210 -9.44 -23.62 -7.61
N GLY A 211 -10.37 -24.59 -7.68
CA GLY A 211 -10.08 -25.98 -8.01
C GLY A 211 -9.86 -26.90 -6.81
N MET A 212 -9.63 -26.39 -5.61
CA MET A 212 -9.61 -27.21 -4.40
C MET A 212 -11.02 -27.66 -3.99
N LYS A 213 -11.14 -28.89 -3.46
CA LYS A 213 -12.42 -29.41 -2.96
C LYS A 213 -12.92 -28.67 -1.72
N GLY A 214 -12.02 -28.20 -0.88
CA GLY A 214 -12.32 -27.45 0.34
C GLY A 214 -11.11 -26.71 0.87
N PRO A 215 -11.27 -25.87 1.92
CA PRO A 215 -10.17 -25.19 2.56
C PRO A 215 -9.18 -26.18 3.18
N VAL A 216 -7.89 -25.84 3.15
CA VAL A 216 -6.82 -26.60 3.79
C VAL A 216 -6.26 -25.82 4.97
N ALA A 217 -5.89 -26.51 6.05
CA ALA A 217 -5.23 -25.88 7.19
C ALA A 217 -3.80 -25.49 6.82
N VAL A 218 -3.42 -24.27 7.19
CA VAL A 218 -2.10 -23.72 6.89
C VAL A 218 -1.48 -23.04 8.10
N ARG A 219 -0.15 -22.95 8.09
CA ARG A 219 0.67 -22.17 9.02
C ARG A 219 1.82 -21.52 8.29
N GLY A 220 2.37 -20.45 8.86
CA GLY A 220 3.51 -19.77 8.27
C GLY A 220 3.85 -18.47 8.98
N ILE A 221 4.45 -17.57 8.21
CA ILE A 221 4.87 -16.25 8.67
C ILE A 221 4.27 -15.20 7.75
N SER A 222 3.84 -14.09 8.35
CA SER A 222 3.27 -12.96 7.62
C SER A 222 3.95 -11.66 8.00
N TRP A 223 3.79 -10.69 7.12
CA TRP A 223 4.17 -9.30 7.25
C TRP A 223 2.93 -8.41 7.25
N PHE A 224 2.94 -7.36 8.03
CA PHE A 224 1.92 -6.32 8.02
C PHE A 224 2.55 -4.95 7.93
N ASP A 225 2.05 -4.11 7.01
CA ASP A 225 2.37 -2.70 6.91
C ASP A 225 1.11 -1.85 7.11
N GLN A 226 1.24 -0.80 7.91
CA GLN A 226 0.31 0.34 7.84
C GLN A 226 1.08 1.59 7.46
N GLU A 227 0.59 2.24 6.42
CA GLU A 227 1.21 3.47 5.94
C GLU A 227 0.12 4.49 5.59
N PHE A 228 0.28 5.74 6.02
CA PHE A 228 -0.66 6.81 5.73
C PHE A 228 0.05 8.13 5.50
N GLY A 229 -0.51 8.93 4.58
CA GLY A 229 0.05 10.21 4.16
C GLY A 229 -0.81 10.93 3.16
N SER A 230 -0.29 12.02 2.59
CA SER A 230 -1.05 12.82 1.60
C SER A 230 -0.26 13.13 0.33
N ASN A 231 1.05 12.96 0.35
CA ASN A 231 1.95 13.25 -0.78
C ASN A 231 3.01 12.15 -0.87
N GLN A 232 2.68 11.00 -1.45
CA GLN A 232 3.55 9.84 -1.37
C GLN A 232 4.52 9.70 -2.54
N LEU A 233 4.12 10.13 -3.75
CA LEU A 233 4.99 10.12 -4.91
C LEU A 233 5.34 11.54 -5.33
N SER A 234 6.63 11.78 -5.58
CA SER A 234 7.11 13.05 -6.13
C SER A 234 6.91 13.09 -7.64
N PRO A 235 6.72 14.29 -8.22
CA PRO A 235 6.78 14.45 -9.66
C PRO A 235 8.07 13.84 -10.24
N GLY A 236 7.94 13.00 -11.27
CA GLY A 236 9.09 12.32 -11.88
C GLY A 236 9.38 10.92 -11.33
N GLN A 237 8.78 10.51 -10.23
CA GLN A 237 8.79 9.10 -9.81
C GLN A 237 7.82 8.28 -10.66
N GLU A 238 8.20 7.06 -11.02
CA GLU A 238 7.45 6.17 -11.89
C GLU A 238 6.79 5.02 -11.12
N GLY A 239 7.43 4.59 -10.03
CA GLY A 239 6.97 3.49 -9.20
C GLY A 239 8.02 3.10 -8.15
N TRP A 240 7.77 1.97 -7.51
CA TRP A 240 8.69 1.42 -6.52
C TRP A 240 8.88 -0.08 -6.67
N ASP A 241 10.01 -0.55 -6.15
CA ASP A 241 10.28 -1.95 -5.89
C ASP A 241 10.38 -2.10 -4.37
N TRP A 242 9.49 -2.87 -3.76
CA TRP A 242 9.44 -3.10 -2.32
C TRP A 242 9.66 -4.58 -2.01
N PHE A 243 10.37 -4.84 -0.94
CA PHE A 243 10.76 -6.18 -0.49
C PHE A 243 10.55 -6.30 1.02
N ALA A 244 9.89 -7.36 1.47
CA ALA A 244 9.86 -7.80 2.86
C ALA A 244 10.37 -9.23 2.92
N LEU A 245 11.46 -9.45 3.65
CA LEU A 245 12.17 -10.71 3.69
C LEU A 245 12.37 -11.18 5.13
N HIS A 246 12.06 -12.43 5.38
CA HIS A 246 12.38 -13.15 6.60
C HIS A 246 13.63 -14.00 6.37
N LEU A 247 14.66 -13.79 7.18
CA LEU A 247 15.89 -14.57 7.12
C LEU A 247 15.86 -15.69 8.15
N GLY A 248 16.39 -16.85 7.80
CA GLY A 248 16.39 -18.04 8.67
C GLY A 248 17.17 -17.88 9.99
N ASP A 249 17.92 -16.78 10.19
CA ASP A 249 18.54 -16.42 11.46
C ASP A 249 17.62 -15.56 12.36
N GLY A 250 16.37 -15.35 11.95
CA GLY A 250 15.38 -14.61 12.70
C GLY A 250 15.40 -13.10 12.47
N ARG A 251 16.23 -12.58 11.54
CA ARG A 251 16.19 -11.19 11.11
C ARG A 251 15.14 -10.97 10.04
N ASP A 252 14.54 -9.78 10.03
CA ASP A 252 13.64 -9.35 8.97
C ASP A 252 14.20 -8.11 8.27
N LEU A 253 14.10 -8.09 6.95
CA LEU A 253 14.62 -7.01 6.13
C LEU A 253 13.51 -6.45 5.24
N MET A 254 13.19 -5.17 5.41
CA MET A 254 12.40 -4.41 4.45
C MET A 254 13.33 -3.47 3.68
N VAL A 255 13.21 -3.43 2.38
CA VAL A 255 13.85 -2.42 1.53
C VAL A 255 12.91 -1.96 0.45
N TYR A 256 12.96 -0.68 0.08
CA TYR A 256 12.25 -0.17 -1.08
C TYR A 256 13.12 0.80 -1.89
N TYR A 257 12.90 0.76 -3.19
CA TYR A 257 13.54 1.64 -4.17
C TYR A 257 12.47 2.44 -4.90
N LEU A 258 12.52 3.76 -4.80
CA LEU A 258 11.67 4.67 -5.54
C LEU A 258 12.34 4.98 -6.88
N ARG A 259 11.74 4.51 -7.97
CA ARG A 259 12.29 4.64 -9.32
C ARG A 259 11.82 5.92 -9.99
N LYS A 260 12.73 6.62 -10.65
CA LYS A 260 12.44 7.82 -11.44
C LYS A 260 12.36 7.49 -12.93
N LYS A 261 11.66 8.32 -13.68
CA LYS A 261 11.47 8.19 -15.13
C LYS A 261 12.78 8.19 -15.93
N ASP A 262 13.83 8.79 -15.41
CA ASP A 262 15.17 8.80 -15.98
C ASP A 262 15.98 7.52 -15.70
N GLY A 263 15.38 6.54 -15.03
CA GLY A 263 15.99 5.28 -14.65
C GLY A 263 16.86 5.35 -13.40
N THR A 264 17.00 6.52 -12.77
CA THR A 264 17.72 6.66 -11.51
C THR A 264 16.82 6.34 -10.31
N LEU A 265 17.42 6.13 -9.15
CA LEU A 265 16.71 5.93 -7.89
C LEU A 265 16.61 7.25 -7.12
N GLU A 266 15.47 7.45 -6.46
CA GLU A 266 15.32 8.54 -5.51
C GLU A 266 16.23 8.27 -4.29
N LYS A 267 16.94 9.30 -3.83
CA LYS A 267 17.86 9.19 -2.69
C LYS A 267 17.17 8.82 -1.37
N GLU A 268 15.87 9.06 -1.27
CA GLU A 268 15.02 8.71 -0.13
C GLU A 268 14.57 7.23 -0.16
N SER A 269 15.00 6.46 -1.17
CA SER A 269 14.90 4.99 -1.15
C SER A 269 15.60 4.47 0.09
N SER A 270 14.95 3.59 0.84
CA SER A 270 15.47 3.19 2.15
C SER A 270 14.99 1.80 2.56
N GLY A 271 15.45 1.36 3.70
CA GLY A 271 15.05 0.09 4.27
C GLY A 271 15.12 0.09 5.79
N THR A 272 14.76 -1.03 6.35
CA THR A 272 14.87 -1.30 7.80
C THR A 272 15.26 -2.75 8.01
N LEU A 273 16.27 -2.97 8.83
CA LEU A 273 16.66 -4.29 9.31
C LEU A 273 16.14 -4.44 10.74
N ALA A 274 15.31 -5.43 11.00
CA ALA A 274 14.85 -5.81 12.33
C ALA A 274 15.63 -7.04 12.81
N GLU A 275 16.22 -6.94 13.98
CA GLU A 275 16.94 -8.04 14.64
C GLU A 275 15.96 -8.98 15.35
N PRO A 276 16.38 -10.20 15.73
CA PRO A 276 15.50 -11.15 16.42
C PRO A 276 14.92 -10.67 17.75
N ASP A 277 15.59 -9.74 18.43
CA ASP A 277 15.13 -9.13 19.70
C ASP A 277 14.13 -7.99 19.49
N GLY A 278 13.79 -7.67 18.22
CA GLY A 278 12.89 -6.57 17.87
C GLY A 278 13.55 -5.21 17.76
N THR A 279 14.83 -5.08 18.03
CA THR A 279 15.56 -3.84 17.71
C THR A 279 15.64 -3.66 16.21
N SER A 280 15.60 -2.41 15.75
CA SER A 280 15.63 -2.13 14.32
C SER A 280 16.61 -1.03 13.95
N ARG A 281 17.13 -1.12 12.72
CA ARG A 281 18.06 -0.15 12.15
C ARG A 281 17.57 0.33 10.80
N HIS A 282 17.48 1.64 10.64
CA HIS A 282 17.23 2.27 9.35
C HIS A 282 18.42 2.06 8.40
N LEU A 283 18.12 1.78 7.12
CA LEU A 283 19.07 1.64 6.04
C LEU A 283 18.84 2.75 5.02
N THR A 284 19.89 3.43 4.63
CA THR A 284 19.87 4.40 3.53
C THR A 284 20.10 3.71 2.19
N LEU A 285 19.86 4.40 1.08
CA LEU A 285 20.13 3.86 -0.26
C LEU A 285 21.58 3.34 -0.40
N SER A 286 22.56 4.02 0.22
CA SER A 286 23.97 3.61 0.17
C SER A 286 24.29 2.32 0.94
N ASP A 287 23.44 1.93 1.90
CA ASP A 287 23.59 0.67 2.64
C ASP A 287 23.09 -0.55 1.87
N MET A 288 22.31 -0.32 0.82
CA MET A 288 21.55 -1.35 0.10
C MET A 288 22.08 -1.52 -1.32
N GLN A 289 22.30 -2.77 -1.72
CA GLN A 289 22.72 -3.13 -3.08
C GLN A 289 21.80 -4.22 -3.60
N THR A 290 20.99 -3.91 -4.62
CA THR A 290 20.13 -4.90 -5.28
C THR A 290 20.53 -5.03 -6.74
N THR A 291 20.74 -6.28 -7.18
CA THR A 291 21.04 -6.63 -8.58
C THR A 291 19.92 -7.51 -9.10
N VAL A 292 19.33 -7.11 -10.22
CA VAL A 292 18.34 -7.93 -10.95
C VAL A 292 19.07 -9.03 -11.70
N LEU A 293 18.67 -10.28 -11.49
CA LEU A 293 19.29 -11.47 -12.08
C LEU A 293 18.50 -12.05 -13.24
N ALA A 294 17.18 -11.83 -13.25
CA ALA A 294 16.26 -12.34 -14.26
C ALA A 294 15.08 -11.39 -14.45
N HIS A 295 14.37 -11.58 -15.55
CA HIS A 295 13.13 -10.85 -15.83
C HIS A 295 12.05 -11.82 -16.30
N TRP A 296 10.82 -11.48 -15.99
CA TRP A 296 9.62 -12.11 -16.54
C TRP A 296 8.84 -11.08 -17.36
N LYS A 297 8.33 -11.50 -18.51
CA LYS A 297 7.49 -10.68 -19.39
C LYS A 297 6.05 -11.15 -19.27
N SER A 298 5.14 -10.23 -18.98
CA SER A 298 3.71 -10.52 -18.92
C SER A 298 3.20 -10.99 -20.28
N THR A 299 2.30 -11.97 -20.25
CA THR A 299 1.51 -12.40 -21.41
C THR A 299 0.19 -11.67 -21.52
N ARG A 300 -0.18 -10.89 -20.48
CA ARG A 300 -1.46 -10.16 -20.38
C ARG A 300 -1.31 -8.67 -20.62
N THR A 301 -0.13 -8.13 -20.35
CA THR A 301 0.18 -6.70 -20.45
C THR A 301 1.51 -6.46 -21.16
N ALA A 302 1.93 -5.20 -21.28
CA ALA A 302 3.27 -4.87 -21.78
C ALA A 302 4.36 -4.96 -20.68
N GLY A 303 4.00 -5.31 -19.45
CA GLY A 303 4.89 -5.33 -18.30
C GLY A 303 6.07 -6.30 -18.48
N ARG A 304 7.27 -5.81 -18.16
CA ARG A 304 8.48 -6.61 -18.04
C ARG A 304 9.08 -6.38 -16.66
N TYR A 305 8.89 -7.33 -15.79
CA TYR A 305 9.23 -7.23 -14.37
C TYR A 305 10.55 -7.93 -14.07
N PRO A 306 11.36 -7.40 -13.14
CA PRO A 306 12.38 -8.19 -12.47
C PRO A 306 11.78 -9.48 -11.88
N ALA A 307 12.50 -10.60 -11.97
CA ALA A 307 12.02 -11.91 -11.53
C ALA A 307 13.13 -12.76 -10.88
N GLY A 308 14.09 -12.11 -10.25
CA GLY A 308 15.17 -12.69 -9.48
C GLY A 308 16.13 -11.60 -9.05
N TRP A 309 16.59 -11.65 -7.79
CA TRP A 309 17.40 -10.58 -7.22
C TRP A 309 18.50 -11.14 -6.33
N ARG A 310 19.65 -10.46 -6.33
CA ARG A 310 20.65 -10.55 -5.29
C ARG A 310 20.58 -9.28 -4.46
N ILE A 311 20.35 -9.41 -3.17
CA ILE A 311 20.22 -8.31 -2.23
C ILE A 311 21.38 -8.40 -1.24
N ARG A 312 22.12 -7.30 -1.10
CA ARG A 312 23.26 -7.20 -0.19
C ARG A 312 23.12 -6.00 0.73
N ILE A 313 23.33 -6.24 2.01
CA ILE A 313 23.49 -5.22 3.05
C ILE A 313 24.85 -5.45 3.71
N PRO A 314 25.94 -4.92 3.12
CA PRO A 314 27.30 -5.24 3.57
C PRO A 314 27.55 -4.92 5.05
N THR A 315 27.00 -3.79 5.53
CA THR A 315 27.10 -3.36 6.94
C THR A 315 26.38 -4.29 7.92
N ALA A 316 25.49 -5.18 7.42
CA ALA A 316 24.77 -6.19 8.21
C ALA A 316 25.25 -7.62 7.92
N GLY A 317 26.23 -7.79 7.03
CA GLY A 317 26.71 -9.09 6.58
C GLY A 317 25.65 -9.93 5.88
N ILE A 318 24.70 -9.29 5.15
CA ILE A 318 23.64 -9.96 4.39
C ILE A 318 24.04 -10.01 2.91
N ASP A 319 23.96 -11.18 2.31
CA ASP A 319 24.13 -11.42 0.87
C ASP A 319 23.22 -12.58 0.47
N VAL A 320 22.05 -12.28 -0.07
CA VAL A 320 21.00 -13.26 -0.36
C VAL A 320 20.53 -13.16 -1.80
N THR A 321 20.11 -14.31 -2.36
CA THR A 321 19.49 -14.40 -3.67
C THR A 321 18.09 -14.94 -3.50
N ILE A 322 17.12 -14.25 -4.09
CA ILE A 322 15.69 -14.62 -4.04
C ILE A 322 15.09 -14.69 -5.43
N ARG A 323 14.02 -15.45 -5.57
CA ARG A 323 13.25 -15.62 -6.81
C ARG A 323 11.75 -15.77 -6.48
N PRO A 324 10.85 -15.45 -7.40
CA PRO A 324 9.42 -15.73 -7.27
C PRO A 324 9.12 -17.22 -7.07
N LEU A 325 8.13 -17.56 -6.24
CA LEU A 325 7.58 -18.92 -6.19
C LEU A 325 6.86 -19.28 -7.48
N VAL A 326 6.19 -18.30 -8.09
CA VAL A 326 5.54 -18.37 -9.41
C VAL A 326 5.92 -17.12 -10.18
N ALA A 327 6.29 -17.23 -11.44
CA ALA A 327 6.75 -16.08 -12.22
C ALA A 327 5.61 -15.08 -12.50
N ASP A 328 4.43 -15.58 -12.85
CA ASP A 328 3.24 -14.75 -13.09
C ASP A 328 2.48 -14.53 -11.79
N GLN A 329 2.80 -13.44 -11.11
CA GLN A 329 2.05 -12.90 -9.97
C GLN A 329 1.64 -11.45 -10.25
N GLU A 330 1.27 -11.17 -11.52
CA GLU A 330 0.82 -9.86 -11.94
C GLU A 330 -0.65 -9.62 -11.57
N LEU A 331 -0.94 -8.50 -10.94
CA LEU A 331 -2.27 -8.04 -10.58
C LEU A 331 -2.76 -7.04 -11.63
N VAL A 332 -3.70 -7.46 -12.46
CA VAL A 332 -4.34 -6.59 -13.45
C VAL A 332 -5.63 -6.06 -12.85
N ASN A 333 -5.57 -4.87 -12.29
CA ASN A 333 -6.71 -4.24 -11.62
C ASN A 333 -7.65 -3.59 -12.62
N THR A 334 -8.90 -4.03 -12.63
CA THR A 334 -9.92 -3.51 -13.54
C THR A 334 -11.07 -2.82 -12.81
N VAL A 335 -11.24 -3.08 -11.52
CA VAL A 335 -12.37 -2.59 -10.71
C VAL A 335 -11.93 -1.53 -9.70
N SER A 336 -10.73 -1.67 -9.12
CA SER A 336 -10.26 -0.82 -8.03
C SER A 336 -9.40 0.35 -8.51
N THR A 337 -8.08 0.21 -8.45
CA THR A 337 -7.13 1.29 -8.72
C THR A 337 -6.91 1.57 -10.20
N GLY A 338 -7.21 0.64 -11.09
CA GLY A 338 -6.83 0.70 -12.51
C GLY A 338 -5.32 0.56 -12.75
N ILE A 339 -4.53 0.27 -11.71
CA ILE A 339 -3.08 0.11 -11.78
C ILE A 339 -2.74 -1.37 -11.94
N THR A 340 -1.91 -1.69 -12.91
CA THR A 340 -1.31 -3.02 -13.02
C THR A 340 0.06 -3.02 -12.36
N TYR A 341 0.30 -4.00 -11.48
CA TYR A 341 1.57 -4.19 -10.80
C TYR A 341 1.83 -5.68 -10.58
N TRP A 342 3.06 -6.03 -10.23
CA TRP A 342 3.43 -7.40 -9.90
C TRP A 342 3.67 -7.48 -8.39
N GLU A 343 3.07 -8.49 -7.76
CA GLU A 343 3.26 -8.69 -6.33
C GLU A 343 3.18 -10.17 -5.99
N GLY A 344 4.22 -10.68 -5.31
CA GLY A 344 4.26 -12.10 -5.11
C GLY A 344 5.21 -12.63 -4.07
N ALA A 345 4.89 -13.85 -3.63
CA ALA A 345 5.71 -14.63 -2.73
C ALA A 345 7.05 -15.01 -3.40
N VAL A 346 8.11 -14.86 -2.63
CA VAL A 346 9.47 -15.20 -3.04
C VAL A 346 10.14 -16.14 -2.04
N ASP A 347 11.13 -16.89 -2.52
CA ASP A 347 12.05 -17.66 -1.67
C ASP A 347 13.49 -17.52 -2.15
N GLY A 348 14.41 -17.96 -1.30
CA GLY A 348 15.80 -17.96 -1.67
C GLY A 348 16.73 -18.42 -0.57
N LYS A 349 18.00 -18.14 -0.76
CA LYS A 349 19.06 -18.47 0.19
C LYS A 349 20.24 -17.53 0.03
N GLY A 350 21.13 -17.56 0.98
CA GLY A 350 22.37 -16.81 0.95
C GLY A 350 23.11 -16.88 2.25
N THR A 351 23.77 -15.80 2.61
CA THR A 351 24.52 -15.72 3.87
C THR A 351 24.08 -14.53 4.70
N SER A 352 24.12 -14.70 6.02
CA SER A 352 23.84 -13.72 7.03
C SER A 352 24.88 -13.85 8.13
N LYS A 353 25.70 -12.78 8.34
CA LYS A 353 26.83 -12.80 9.29
C LYS A 353 27.77 -14.00 9.03
N GLY A 354 28.01 -14.33 7.75
CA GLY A 354 28.88 -15.43 7.33
C GLY A 354 28.28 -16.84 7.45
N LYS A 355 27.03 -17.00 7.88
CA LYS A 355 26.31 -18.28 7.97
C LYS A 355 25.29 -18.41 6.87
N GLU A 356 25.09 -19.62 6.36
CA GLU A 356 24.02 -19.89 5.41
C GLU A 356 22.65 -19.67 6.04
N VAL A 357 21.74 -19.03 5.29
CA VAL A 357 20.35 -18.82 5.69
C VAL A 357 19.41 -19.08 4.52
N ALA A 358 18.26 -19.66 4.83
CA ALA A 358 17.11 -19.62 3.95
C ALA A 358 16.45 -18.22 4.02
N VAL A 359 15.73 -17.85 2.97
CA VAL A 359 14.97 -16.60 2.90
C VAL A 359 13.61 -16.91 2.33
N GLU A 360 12.57 -16.33 2.91
CA GLU A 360 11.24 -16.25 2.33
C GLU A 360 10.70 -14.84 2.50
N GLY A 361 9.71 -14.45 1.69
CA GLY A 361 9.17 -13.12 1.80
C GLY A 361 8.22 -12.77 0.68
N TYR A 362 8.05 -11.47 0.47
CA TYR A 362 7.18 -10.89 -0.55
C TYR A 362 7.87 -9.74 -1.25
N VAL A 363 7.53 -9.54 -2.52
CA VAL A 363 8.06 -8.45 -3.35
C VAL A 363 6.90 -7.78 -4.09
N GLU A 364 6.87 -6.46 -4.10
CA GLU A 364 5.94 -5.64 -4.86
C GLU A 364 6.70 -4.77 -5.87
N LEU A 365 6.24 -4.74 -7.12
CA LEU A 365 6.85 -4.03 -8.22
C LEU A 365 5.79 -3.20 -8.96
N THR A 366 5.82 -1.89 -8.81
CA THR A 366 4.86 -0.98 -9.43
C THR A 366 5.49 -0.21 -10.60
N GLY A 367 4.68 0.33 -11.53
CA GLY A 367 5.16 1.20 -12.61
C GLY A 367 5.88 0.49 -13.76
N TYR A 368 5.76 -0.84 -13.88
CA TYR A 368 6.35 -1.62 -14.98
C TYR A 368 5.37 -1.90 -16.14
N ALA A 369 4.07 -1.79 -15.90
CA ALA A 369 3.01 -2.01 -16.88
C ALA A 369 2.14 -0.75 -17.10
N GLY A 370 2.70 0.42 -16.91
CA GLY A 370 2.03 1.72 -17.00
C GLY A 370 2.41 2.62 -15.84
N THR A 371 2.11 3.91 -15.96
CA THR A 371 2.48 4.91 -14.94
C THR A 371 1.49 4.92 -13.78
N LEU A 372 1.99 5.11 -12.55
CA LEU A 372 1.16 5.37 -11.36
C LEU A 372 0.59 6.80 -11.33
N GLY A 373 0.83 7.60 -12.36
CA GLY A 373 0.53 9.03 -12.39
C GLY A 373 -0.92 9.35 -12.10
N GLY A 374 -1.16 10.03 -10.98
CA GLY A 374 -2.45 10.60 -10.61
C GLY A 374 -3.33 9.74 -9.71
N VAL A 375 -2.89 8.56 -9.28
CA VAL A 375 -3.67 7.65 -8.42
C VAL A 375 -3.26 7.76 -6.94
N PHE A 376 -2.04 8.20 -6.63
CA PHE A 376 -1.55 8.40 -5.26
C PHE A 376 -1.15 9.83 -4.96
#